data_560ba075a6181e07843b408291d8ae71
#
_entry.id   560ba075a6181e07843b408291d8ae71
#
_cell.length_a   1.000
_cell.length_b   1.000
_cell.length_c   1.000
_cell.angle_alpha   90.00
_cell.angle_beta   90.00
_cell.angle_gamma   90.00
#
_symmetry.space_group_name_H-M   'P 1'
#
loop_
_entity.id
_entity.type
_entity.pdbx_description
1 polymer ?
#
loop_
_entity_poly.entity_id
_entity_poly.type
_entity_poly.pdbx_seq_one_letter_code
_entity_poly.pdbx_strand_id
1 'polypeptide(L)'
;MEEFKLNTIEEALEDFRQGEFVIVVDDEDRENEGDLIIAAEKITPEKVNFMLKYARGVLCAPITISRSEELDLPRQVQDNTSMLGTPFTVTIDKLEGCTTGVSAHDRAATIKALADPTSTPQTFGRPGHINPLYAQDHGVLRRSGHTEAAVDLCKLSGLYPAGALMEIMNDDGTMARMPELQEFARKYSLKIITIKDLIAYRLKKESLIEVGDEVDMPTDYGHFRLIPFKQASNGLEHLALIKGSWTADEPVLVRVHSSCMTGDILGSKRCDCGEQLHKAMQAIEKEGKGVVIYMQQEGRGIGLMNKIAAYKLQEQGLDTVDANLHLGFKPDERDYGCGAQMLRHLGIHKMRLLTNNPVKRVGLEAYGLEIIENVPIEVTPNEYNLRYLKTKQDRMGHTLHLK
;
A
#
# COMPACT_ATOMS: atom_id res chain seq x y z
N MET A 1 20.42 -15.44 -25.10
CA MET A 1 18.98 -15.12 -24.95
C MET A 1 18.91 -13.61 -24.79
N GLU A 2 18.15 -12.92 -25.63
CA GLU A 2 17.94 -11.49 -25.42
C GLU A 2 17.25 -11.31 -24.07
N GLU A 3 17.79 -10.41 -23.26
CA GLU A 3 17.24 -10.02 -21.97
C GLU A 3 15.82 -9.45 -22.20
N PHE A 4 14.79 -10.02 -21.59
CA PHE A 4 13.42 -9.54 -21.76
C PHE A 4 13.31 -8.18 -21.09
N LYS A 5 13.10 -7.16 -21.89
CA LYS A 5 12.90 -5.79 -21.41
C LYS A 5 11.43 -5.57 -21.08
N LEU A 6 11.15 -5.17 -19.84
CA LEU A 6 9.81 -4.72 -19.44
C LEU A 6 9.37 -3.50 -20.27
N ASN A 7 8.07 -3.38 -20.45
CA ASN A 7 7.50 -2.26 -21.20
C ASN A 7 7.47 -0.99 -20.35
N THR A 8 7.45 0.16 -21.01
CA THR A 8 7.23 1.44 -20.33
C THR A 8 5.76 1.58 -19.92
N ILE A 9 5.49 2.43 -18.94
CA ILE A 9 4.10 2.72 -18.53
C ILE A 9 3.33 3.37 -19.67
N GLU A 10 3.97 4.24 -20.45
CA GLU A 10 3.36 4.90 -21.61
C GLU A 10 2.90 3.89 -22.68
N GLU A 11 3.74 2.89 -22.99
CA GLU A 11 3.38 1.82 -23.93
C GLU A 11 2.18 1.00 -23.41
N ALA A 12 2.18 0.67 -22.13
CA ALA A 12 1.09 -0.07 -21.51
C ALA A 12 -0.22 0.73 -21.47
N LEU A 13 -0.15 2.03 -21.18
CA LEU A 13 -1.31 2.93 -21.17
C LEU A 13 -1.94 3.08 -22.56
N GLU A 14 -1.14 3.04 -23.63
CA GLU A 14 -1.66 3.10 -25.00
C GLU A 14 -2.47 1.83 -25.33
N ASP A 15 -1.90 0.63 -25.10
CA ASP A 15 -2.62 -0.63 -25.29
C ASP A 15 -3.89 -0.68 -24.42
N PHE A 16 -3.79 -0.22 -23.17
CA PHE A 16 -4.91 -0.22 -22.23
C PHE A 16 -6.07 0.69 -22.69
N ARG A 17 -5.81 1.86 -23.27
CA ARG A 17 -6.83 2.74 -23.89
C ARG A 17 -7.55 2.06 -25.03
N GLN A 18 -6.84 1.27 -25.82
CA GLN A 18 -7.41 0.51 -26.92
C GLN A 18 -8.20 -0.70 -26.44
N GLY A 19 -8.12 -1.00 -25.14
CA GLY A 19 -8.83 -2.11 -24.52
C GLY A 19 -8.04 -3.41 -24.56
N GLU A 20 -6.74 -3.38 -24.79
CA GLU A 20 -5.89 -4.55 -24.70
C GLU A 20 -5.53 -4.85 -23.24
N PHE A 21 -5.20 -6.11 -22.97
CA PHE A 21 -4.72 -6.54 -21.67
C PHE A 21 -3.30 -6.02 -21.39
N VAL A 22 -3.05 -5.72 -20.13
CA VAL A 22 -1.70 -5.47 -19.60
C VAL A 22 -1.43 -6.45 -18.46
N ILE A 23 -0.26 -7.04 -18.44
CA ILE A 23 0.22 -7.84 -17.30
C ILE A 23 0.90 -6.88 -16.32
N VAL A 24 0.43 -6.89 -15.09
CA VAL A 24 1.02 -6.08 -14.01
C VAL A 24 1.61 -7.03 -12.98
N VAL A 25 2.88 -6.81 -12.64
CA VAL A 25 3.62 -7.65 -11.68
C VAL A 25 3.92 -6.84 -10.43
N ASP A 26 3.71 -7.42 -9.27
CA ASP A 26 4.06 -6.82 -8.01
C ASP A 26 5.47 -7.23 -7.52
N ASP A 27 5.83 -6.78 -6.31
CA ASP A 27 7.14 -7.01 -5.72
C ASP A 27 7.31 -8.49 -5.30
N GLU A 28 8.54 -9.02 -5.43
CA GLU A 28 8.90 -10.38 -5.01
C GLU A 28 8.66 -10.62 -3.51
N ASP A 29 8.79 -9.58 -2.70
CA ASP A 29 8.57 -9.63 -1.26
C ASP A 29 7.09 -9.46 -0.86
N ARG A 30 6.15 -9.29 -1.84
CA ARG A 30 4.71 -9.15 -1.59
C ARG A 30 3.94 -10.43 -1.98
N GLU A 31 3.35 -10.50 -3.16
CA GLU A 31 2.68 -11.69 -3.72
C GLU A 31 3.58 -12.41 -4.70
N ASN A 32 4.45 -11.65 -5.36
CA ASN A 32 5.31 -12.09 -6.45
C ASN A 32 4.49 -12.72 -7.57
N GLU A 33 3.38 -12.07 -7.95
CA GLU A 33 2.41 -12.58 -8.93
C GLU A 33 2.26 -11.60 -10.10
N GLY A 34 1.67 -12.07 -11.17
CA GLY A 34 1.30 -11.26 -12.32
C GLY A 34 -0.19 -11.38 -12.61
N ASP A 35 -0.87 -10.25 -12.66
CA ASP A 35 -2.29 -10.16 -12.99
C ASP A 35 -2.49 -9.67 -14.41
N LEU A 36 -3.43 -10.32 -15.10
CA LEU A 36 -3.94 -9.88 -16.37
C LEU A 36 -5.03 -8.82 -16.13
N ILE A 37 -4.78 -7.57 -16.53
CA ILE A 37 -5.64 -6.43 -16.20
C ILE A 37 -6.19 -5.77 -17.47
N ILE A 38 -7.47 -5.34 -17.41
CA ILE A 38 -8.16 -4.59 -18.47
C ILE A 38 -9.16 -3.60 -17.87
N ALA A 39 -9.45 -2.50 -18.57
CA ALA A 39 -10.51 -1.57 -18.17
C ALA A 39 -11.90 -2.22 -18.28
N ALA A 40 -12.76 -2.02 -17.26
CA ALA A 40 -14.08 -2.60 -17.21
C ALA A 40 -14.98 -2.13 -18.38
N GLU A 41 -14.85 -0.89 -18.84
CA GLU A 41 -15.61 -0.39 -19.99
C GLU A 41 -15.21 -1.04 -21.33
N LYS A 42 -14.00 -1.63 -21.41
CA LYS A 42 -13.45 -2.31 -22.59
C LYS A 42 -13.62 -3.83 -22.56
N ILE A 43 -14.18 -4.38 -21.47
CA ILE A 43 -14.38 -5.82 -21.33
C ILE A 43 -15.42 -6.34 -22.35
N THR A 44 -15.17 -7.53 -22.90
CA THR A 44 -16.10 -8.25 -23.79
C THR A 44 -16.22 -9.70 -23.36
N PRO A 45 -17.26 -10.44 -23.81
CA PRO A 45 -17.37 -11.87 -23.53
C PRO A 45 -16.12 -12.67 -23.94
N GLU A 46 -15.53 -12.33 -25.11
CA GLU A 46 -14.33 -13.00 -25.62
C GLU A 46 -13.13 -12.76 -24.69
N LYS A 47 -13.01 -11.53 -24.15
CA LYS A 47 -11.93 -11.15 -23.20
C LYS A 47 -12.13 -11.85 -21.86
N VAL A 48 -13.35 -11.92 -21.33
CA VAL A 48 -13.64 -12.74 -20.13
C VAL A 48 -13.29 -14.21 -20.38
N ASN A 49 -13.69 -14.76 -21.52
CA ASN A 49 -13.36 -16.15 -21.87
C ASN A 49 -11.85 -16.36 -22.01
N PHE A 50 -11.10 -15.37 -22.52
CA PHE A 50 -9.65 -15.40 -22.58
C PHE A 50 -9.03 -15.46 -21.17
N MET A 51 -9.47 -14.60 -20.25
CA MET A 51 -9.03 -14.61 -18.85
C MET A 51 -9.28 -15.98 -18.20
N LEU A 52 -10.50 -16.48 -18.28
CA LEU A 52 -10.88 -17.78 -17.70
C LEU A 52 -10.07 -18.95 -18.27
N LYS A 53 -9.77 -18.94 -19.56
CA LYS A 53 -9.08 -20.04 -20.25
C LYS A 53 -7.57 -20.01 -20.01
N TYR A 54 -6.98 -18.84 -19.95
CA TYR A 54 -5.53 -18.68 -20.01
C TYR A 54 -4.90 -18.13 -18.73
N ALA A 55 -5.56 -17.20 -18.02
CA ALA A 55 -5.05 -16.72 -16.72
C ALA A 55 -5.46 -17.65 -15.58
N ARG A 56 -6.73 -18.07 -15.48
CA ARG A 56 -7.23 -19.13 -14.59
C ARG A 56 -7.32 -18.80 -13.10
N GLY A 57 -6.97 -17.61 -12.70
CA GLY A 57 -7.12 -17.09 -11.33
C GLY A 57 -8.56 -16.74 -10.98
N VAL A 58 -8.76 -15.87 -10.02
CA VAL A 58 -10.07 -15.38 -9.60
C VAL A 58 -10.44 -14.12 -10.36
N LEU A 59 -11.56 -14.13 -11.10
CA LEU A 59 -12.02 -12.95 -11.80
C LEU A 59 -12.55 -11.91 -10.82
N CYS A 60 -11.83 -10.83 -10.67
CA CYS A 60 -12.15 -9.70 -9.80
C CYS A 60 -12.39 -8.41 -10.59
N ALA A 61 -13.16 -7.50 -10.00
CA ALA A 61 -13.50 -6.22 -10.61
C ALA A 61 -13.14 -5.05 -9.67
N PRO A 62 -11.90 -4.51 -9.76
CA PRO A 62 -11.49 -3.32 -9.03
C PRO A 62 -12.32 -2.09 -9.38
N ILE A 63 -12.81 -1.38 -8.36
CA ILE A 63 -13.53 -0.11 -8.43
C ILE A 63 -13.02 0.86 -7.38
N THR A 64 -13.41 2.13 -7.44
CA THR A 64 -13.11 3.10 -6.37
C THR A 64 -13.98 2.87 -5.14
N ILE A 65 -13.56 3.37 -3.97
CA ILE A 65 -14.37 3.38 -2.74
C ILE A 65 -15.69 4.13 -3.00
N SER A 66 -15.63 5.32 -3.60
CA SER A 66 -16.82 6.11 -3.94
C SER A 66 -17.80 5.33 -4.83
N ARG A 67 -17.27 4.55 -5.81
CA ARG A 67 -18.15 3.73 -6.67
C ARG A 67 -18.79 2.58 -5.91
N SER A 68 -18.09 1.95 -4.97
CA SER A 68 -18.67 0.91 -4.12
C SER A 68 -19.77 1.44 -3.23
N GLU A 69 -19.61 2.65 -2.69
CA GLU A 69 -20.64 3.35 -1.90
C GLU A 69 -21.86 3.73 -2.75
N GLU A 70 -21.63 4.33 -3.93
CA GLU A 70 -22.68 4.70 -4.88
C GLU A 70 -23.56 3.50 -5.30
N LEU A 71 -22.94 2.32 -5.47
CA LEU A 71 -23.62 1.10 -5.87
C LEU A 71 -24.09 0.26 -4.67
N ASP A 72 -23.94 0.73 -3.43
CA ASP A 72 -24.27 0.00 -2.19
C ASP A 72 -23.63 -1.39 -2.16
N LEU A 73 -22.33 -1.46 -2.36
CA LEU A 73 -21.52 -2.69 -2.32
C LEU A 73 -20.70 -2.74 -1.02
N PRO A 74 -21.31 -3.20 0.08
CA PRO A 74 -20.60 -3.27 1.37
C PRO A 74 -19.47 -4.31 1.33
N ARG A 75 -18.57 -4.22 2.29
CA ARG A 75 -17.53 -5.25 2.52
C ARG A 75 -18.16 -6.63 2.68
N GLN A 76 -17.53 -7.64 2.10
CA GLN A 76 -17.98 -9.02 2.22
C GLN A 76 -17.97 -9.51 3.67
N VAL A 77 -17.01 -9.02 4.47
CA VAL A 77 -16.91 -9.30 5.91
C VAL A 77 -16.62 -8.02 6.67
N GLN A 78 -17.09 -7.91 7.91
CA GLN A 78 -16.76 -6.79 8.79
C GLN A 78 -15.32 -6.88 9.28
N ASP A 79 -14.91 -8.07 9.72
CA ASP A 79 -13.56 -8.40 10.15
C ASP A 79 -12.81 -9.12 9.02
N ASN A 80 -11.91 -8.41 8.33
CA ASN A 80 -11.07 -9.00 7.30
C ASN A 80 -9.80 -9.60 7.91
N THR A 81 -9.79 -10.92 8.04
CA THR A 81 -8.66 -11.70 8.58
C THR A 81 -7.73 -12.23 7.49
N SER A 82 -7.93 -11.87 6.20
CA SER A 82 -7.03 -12.30 5.13
C SER A 82 -5.63 -11.69 5.30
N MET A 83 -4.61 -12.46 4.96
CA MET A 83 -3.20 -12.11 5.18
C MET A 83 -2.82 -10.74 4.56
N LEU A 84 -3.30 -10.44 3.38
CA LEU A 84 -3.06 -9.18 2.66
C LEU A 84 -4.19 -8.16 2.79
N GLY A 85 -5.26 -8.53 3.50
CA GLY A 85 -6.41 -7.67 3.73
C GLY A 85 -7.14 -7.28 2.45
N THR A 86 -7.21 -8.19 1.46
CA THR A 86 -7.85 -7.96 0.16
C THR A 86 -9.28 -7.47 0.35
N PRO A 87 -9.65 -6.30 -0.20
CA PRO A 87 -10.88 -5.61 0.14
C PRO A 87 -12.07 -6.06 -0.71
N PHE A 88 -12.46 -7.32 -0.59
CA PHE A 88 -13.65 -7.85 -1.25
C PHE A 88 -14.92 -7.17 -0.75
N THR A 89 -15.80 -6.84 -1.71
CA THR A 89 -17.20 -6.51 -1.42
C THR A 89 -18.09 -7.74 -1.58
N VAL A 90 -19.38 -7.60 -1.30
CA VAL A 90 -20.36 -8.64 -1.67
C VAL A 90 -20.28 -8.93 -3.16
N THR A 91 -20.41 -10.20 -3.54
CA THR A 91 -20.41 -10.61 -4.95
C THR A 91 -21.69 -10.18 -5.65
N ILE A 92 -21.62 -9.92 -6.94
CA ILE A 92 -22.73 -9.38 -7.73
C ILE A 92 -22.92 -10.06 -9.08
N ASP A 93 -24.14 -9.94 -9.61
CA ASP A 93 -24.47 -10.18 -11.02
C ASP A 93 -25.40 -9.07 -11.52
N LYS A 94 -25.22 -8.63 -12.78
CA LYS A 94 -26.16 -7.73 -13.41
C LYS A 94 -27.49 -8.47 -13.66
N LEU A 95 -28.62 -7.83 -13.28
CA LEU A 95 -29.93 -8.43 -13.37
C LEU A 95 -30.49 -8.41 -14.78
N GLU A 96 -30.47 -7.24 -15.42
CA GLU A 96 -31.06 -7.05 -16.74
C GLU A 96 -30.11 -7.52 -17.86
N GLY A 97 -30.59 -8.33 -18.78
CA GLY A 97 -29.85 -8.83 -19.94
C GLY A 97 -28.85 -9.95 -19.63
N CYS A 98 -28.92 -10.52 -18.43
CA CYS A 98 -28.11 -11.68 -18.02
C CYS A 98 -29.01 -12.89 -17.74
N THR A 99 -28.40 -14.08 -17.72
CA THR A 99 -29.09 -15.35 -17.40
C THR A 99 -28.78 -15.77 -15.96
N THR A 100 -27.82 -16.69 -15.77
CA THR A 100 -27.45 -17.22 -14.46
C THR A 100 -26.24 -16.51 -13.84
N GLY A 101 -25.65 -15.54 -14.54
CA GLY A 101 -24.47 -14.78 -14.07
C GLY A 101 -23.13 -15.44 -14.38
N VAL A 102 -23.06 -16.73 -14.72
CA VAL A 102 -21.82 -17.51 -14.83
C VAL A 102 -21.15 -17.41 -16.20
N SER A 103 -21.95 -17.26 -17.29
CA SER A 103 -21.40 -17.22 -18.64
C SER A 103 -20.40 -16.08 -18.84
N ALA A 104 -19.48 -16.21 -19.80
CA ALA A 104 -18.56 -15.13 -20.16
C ALA A 104 -19.32 -13.85 -20.57
N HIS A 105 -20.49 -14.01 -21.21
CA HIS A 105 -21.40 -12.91 -21.56
C HIS A 105 -21.91 -12.19 -20.29
N ASP A 106 -22.49 -12.94 -19.36
CA ASP A 106 -23.08 -12.36 -18.14
C ASP A 106 -22.02 -11.68 -17.25
N ARG A 107 -20.86 -12.33 -17.12
CA ARG A 107 -19.71 -11.75 -16.36
C ARG A 107 -19.20 -10.47 -17.02
N ALA A 108 -19.05 -10.44 -18.35
CA ALA A 108 -18.65 -9.24 -19.08
C ALA A 108 -19.70 -8.12 -18.92
N ALA A 109 -20.98 -8.44 -18.99
CA ALA A 109 -22.06 -7.49 -18.79
C ALA A 109 -22.07 -6.92 -17.36
N THR A 110 -21.82 -7.75 -16.36
CA THR A 110 -21.73 -7.34 -14.95
C THR A 110 -20.53 -6.41 -14.70
N ILE A 111 -19.33 -6.79 -15.20
CA ILE A 111 -18.12 -5.98 -15.05
C ILE A 111 -18.30 -4.63 -15.78
N LYS A 112 -18.85 -4.64 -17.00
CA LYS A 112 -19.09 -3.43 -17.77
C LYS A 112 -20.06 -2.48 -17.07
N ALA A 113 -21.09 -3.02 -16.40
CA ALA A 113 -22.06 -2.22 -15.64
C ALA A 113 -21.43 -1.51 -14.43
N LEU A 114 -20.34 -2.02 -13.85
CA LEU A 114 -19.59 -1.32 -12.80
C LEU A 114 -18.96 -0.02 -13.30
N ALA A 115 -18.60 0.03 -14.59
CA ALA A 115 -18.04 1.22 -15.25
C ALA A 115 -19.11 2.12 -15.88
N ASP A 116 -20.38 1.74 -15.86
CA ASP A 116 -21.47 2.54 -16.40
C ASP A 116 -21.98 3.54 -15.34
N PRO A 117 -21.81 4.85 -15.54
CA PRO A 117 -22.26 5.86 -14.57
C PRO A 117 -23.79 5.87 -14.36
N THR A 118 -24.57 5.25 -15.25
CA THR A 118 -26.02 5.17 -15.10
C THR A 118 -26.47 3.98 -14.24
N SER A 119 -25.56 3.05 -13.93
CA SER A 119 -25.85 1.91 -13.05
C SER A 119 -26.12 2.37 -11.61
N THR A 120 -27.14 1.77 -11.02
CA THR A 120 -27.61 2.02 -9.64
C THR A 120 -27.48 0.75 -8.80
N PRO A 121 -27.69 0.81 -7.47
CA PRO A 121 -27.75 -0.41 -6.64
C PRO A 121 -28.69 -1.48 -7.15
N GLN A 122 -29.82 -1.09 -7.79
CA GLN A 122 -30.84 -1.99 -8.33
C GLN A 122 -30.42 -2.66 -9.63
N THR A 123 -29.34 -2.20 -10.27
CA THR A 123 -28.76 -2.86 -11.46
C THR A 123 -28.23 -4.26 -11.12
N PHE A 124 -27.85 -4.50 -9.85
CA PHE A 124 -27.14 -5.70 -9.44
C PHE A 124 -27.93 -6.56 -8.44
N GLY A 125 -27.96 -7.87 -8.71
CA GLY A 125 -28.31 -8.91 -7.74
C GLY A 125 -27.14 -9.21 -6.81
N ARG A 126 -27.42 -9.57 -5.56
CA ARG A 126 -26.48 -9.93 -4.49
C ARG A 126 -26.98 -11.17 -3.76
N PRO A 127 -26.16 -12.25 -3.58
CA PRO A 127 -24.84 -12.46 -4.14
C PRO A 127 -24.84 -12.76 -5.63
N GLY A 128 -23.66 -12.77 -6.27
CA GLY A 128 -23.47 -13.11 -7.68
C GLY A 128 -22.12 -13.81 -7.93
N HIS A 129 -21.60 -13.71 -9.16
CA HIS A 129 -20.42 -14.44 -9.61
C HIS A 129 -19.23 -13.53 -9.96
N ILE A 130 -19.40 -12.21 -9.89
CA ILE A 130 -18.29 -11.25 -9.99
C ILE A 130 -17.91 -10.77 -8.59
N ASN A 131 -16.60 -10.65 -8.35
CA ASN A 131 -15.99 -10.25 -7.10
C ASN A 131 -15.51 -8.79 -7.20
N PRO A 132 -16.29 -7.76 -6.82
CA PRO A 132 -15.77 -6.41 -6.79
C PRO A 132 -14.77 -6.25 -5.65
N LEU A 133 -13.73 -5.44 -5.93
CA LEU A 133 -12.71 -5.00 -4.97
C LEU A 133 -12.68 -3.48 -4.96
N TYR A 134 -12.61 -2.83 -3.80
CA TYR A 134 -12.40 -1.40 -3.81
C TYR A 134 -10.92 -1.06 -3.63
N ALA A 135 -10.39 -0.26 -4.56
CA ALA A 135 -9.05 0.29 -4.49
C ALA A 135 -8.97 1.40 -3.44
N GLN A 136 -7.85 1.48 -2.72
CA GLN A 136 -7.58 2.59 -1.81
C GLN A 136 -7.51 3.92 -2.58
N ASP A 137 -7.96 5.00 -1.95
CA ASP A 137 -7.75 6.35 -2.47
C ASP A 137 -6.26 6.59 -2.69
N HIS A 138 -5.91 7.36 -3.72
CA HIS A 138 -4.54 7.55 -4.24
C HIS A 138 -3.88 6.29 -4.84
N GLY A 139 -4.60 5.18 -4.98
CA GLY A 139 -4.17 4.01 -5.74
C GLY A 139 -2.84 3.43 -5.28
N VAL A 140 -1.96 3.08 -6.24
CA VAL A 140 -0.65 2.46 -5.95
C VAL A 140 0.27 3.35 -5.11
N LEU A 141 0.03 4.65 -5.04
CA LEU A 141 0.79 5.56 -4.17
C LEU A 141 0.45 5.37 -2.68
N ARG A 142 -0.67 4.73 -2.36
CA ARG A 142 -1.06 4.38 -0.98
C ARG A 142 -0.89 2.90 -0.68
N ARG A 143 -1.28 2.02 -1.60
CA ARG A 143 -1.14 0.56 -1.48
C ARG A 143 -0.63 -0.02 -2.80
N SER A 144 0.55 -0.60 -2.77
CA SER A 144 1.22 -1.19 -3.94
C SER A 144 0.63 -2.56 -4.34
N GLY A 145 -0.68 -2.60 -4.64
CA GLY A 145 -1.41 -3.81 -5.01
C GLY A 145 -2.02 -3.76 -6.40
N HIS A 146 -2.35 -4.93 -6.97
CA HIS A 146 -2.95 -5.08 -8.30
C HIS A 146 -4.33 -4.40 -8.39
N THR A 147 -5.12 -4.41 -7.31
CA THR A 147 -6.41 -3.70 -7.20
C THR A 147 -6.25 -2.21 -7.47
N GLU A 148 -5.28 -1.58 -6.81
CA GLU A 148 -4.95 -0.17 -6.99
C GLU A 148 -4.38 0.11 -8.37
N ALA A 149 -3.49 -0.77 -8.87
CA ALA A 149 -2.89 -0.64 -10.19
C ALA A 149 -3.96 -0.67 -11.30
N ALA A 150 -4.97 -1.52 -11.21
CA ALA A 150 -6.06 -1.59 -12.17
C ALA A 150 -6.85 -0.28 -12.28
N VAL A 151 -7.23 0.30 -11.13
CA VAL A 151 -7.95 1.58 -11.09
C VAL A 151 -7.06 2.73 -11.57
N ASP A 152 -5.78 2.73 -11.23
CA ASP A 152 -4.83 3.74 -11.68
C ASP A 152 -4.60 3.70 -13.18
N LEU A 153 -4.43 2.52 -13.77
CA LEU A 153 -4.33 2.36 -15.23
C LEU A 153 -5.56 2.90 -15.94
N CYS A 154 -6.77 2.67 -15.40
CA CYS A 154 -7.99 3.26 -15.93
C CYS A 154 -7.92 4.80 -15.90
N LYS A 155 -7.63 5.40 -14.76
CA LYS A 155 -7.52 6.85 -14.57
C LYS A 155 -6.48 7.48 -15.50
N LEU A 156 -5.27 6.90 -15.55
CA LEU A 156 -4.17 7.39 -16.39
C LEU A 156 -4.44 7.25 -17.88
N SER A 157 -5.31 6.32 -18.26
CA SER A 157 -5.77 6.12 -19.64
C SER A 157 -6.97 6.99 -20.01
N GLY A 158 -7.55 7.77 -19.06
CA GLY A 158 -8.74 8.58 -19.28
C GLY A 158 -10.03 7.74 -19.40
N LEU A 159 -10.03 6.53 -18.83
CA LEU A 159 -11.16 5.61 -18.82
C LEU A 159 -11.86 5.66 -17.45
N TYR A 160 -13.09 5.12 -17.38
CA TYR A 160 -13.81 5.04 -16.11
C TYR A 160 -12.99 4.24 -15.08
N PRO A 161 -12.87 4.70 -13.80
CA PRO A 161 -11.98 4.09 -12.81
C PRO A 161 -12.52 2.76 -12.24
N ALA A 162 -12.74 1.81 -13.14
CA ALA A 162 -13.12 0.43 -12.87
C ALA A 162 -12.39 -0.50 -13.83
N GLY A 163 -11.88 -1.61 -13.32
CA GLY A 163 -11.13 -2.59 -14.09
C GLY A 163 -11.67 -4.02 -13.93
N ALA A 164 -11.06 -4.94 -14.65
CA ALA A 164 -11.12 -6.36 -14.38
C ALA A 164 -9.69 -6.88 -14.26
N LEU A 165 -9.45 -7.78 -13.33
CA LEU A 165 -8.18 -8.45 -13.14
C LEU A 165 -8.35 -9.93 -12.85
N MET A 166 -7.33 -10.70 -13.15
CA MET A 166 -7.24 -12.13 -12.84
C MET A 166 -5.76 -12.54 -12.76
N GLU A 167 -5.40 -13.24 -11.71
CA GLU A 167 -4.06 -13.77 -11.49
C GLU A 167 -3.72 -14.81 -12.59
N ILE A 168 -2.46 -14.83 -13.03
CA ILE A 168 -1.98 -15.80 -14.05
C ILE A 168 -1.38 -17.00 -13.36
N MET A 169 -1.94 -18.17 -13.67
CA MET A 169 -1.51 -19.48 -13.16
C MET A 169 -0.88 -20.32 -14.27
N ASN A 170 0.06 -21.17 -13.89
CA ASN A 170 0.65 -22.20 -14.74
C ASN A 170 -0.33 -23.34 -15.03
N ASP A 171 -0.03 -24.18 -16.00
CA ASP A 171 -0.87 -25.33 -16.38
C ASP A 171 -1.02 -26.36 -15.25
N ASP A 172 -0.06 -26.43 -14.35
CA ASP A 172 -0.06 -27.31 -13.18
C ASP A 172 -0.79 -26.73 -11.96
N GLY A 173 -1.33 -25.50 -12.07
CA GLY A 173 -2.06 -24.81 -11.01
C GLY A 173 -1.20 -24.00 -10.05
N THR A 174 0.11 -23.94 -10.24
CA THR A 174 1.00 -23.04 -9.50
C THR A 174 0.89 -21.61 -10.04
N MET A 175 1.27 -20.61 -9.24
CA MET A 175 1.29 -19.23 -9.69
C MET A 175 2.43 -18.98 -10.67
N ALA A 176 2.13 -18.31 -11.81
CA ALA A 176 3.16 -17.91 -12.75
C ALA A 176 4.04 -16.80 -12.15
N ARG A 177 5.36 -16.95 -12.35
CA ARG A 177 6.36 -15.96 -11.92
C ARG A 177 6.96 -15.29 -13.15
N MET A 178 7.89 -14.35 -12.96
CA MET A 178 8.42 -13.54 -14.04
C MET A 178 8.83 -14.35 -15.30
N PRO A 179 9.54 -15.48 -15.22
CA PRO A 179 9.89 -16.25 -16.41
C PRO A 179 8.67 -16.74 -17.22
N GLU A 180 7.67 -17.31 -16.56
CA GLU A 180 6.44 -17.82 -17.17
C GLU A 180 5.57 -16.67 -17.67
N LEU A 181 5.51 -15.53 -16.92
CA LEU A 181 4.79 -14.34 -17.34
C LEU A 181 5.37 -13.73 -18.62
N GLN A 182 6.71 -13.77 -18.79
CA GLN A 182 7.36 -13.33 -20.02
C GLN A 182 7.01 -14.24 -21.21
N GLU A 183 6.93 -15.56 -21.01
CA GLU A 183 6.48 -16.49 -22.04
C GLU A 183 5.01 -16.25 -22.42
N PHE A 184 4.16 -16.03 -21.41
CA PHE A 184 2.76 -15.69 -21.59
C PHE A 184 2.61 -14.40 -22.40
N ALA A 185 3.34 -13.36 -22.05
CA ALA A 185 3.33 -12.08 -22.75
C ALA A 185 3.77 -12.21 -24.21
N ARG A 186 4.86 -12.95 -24.49
CA ARG A 186 5.30 -13.19 -25.86
C ARG A 186 4.25 -13.96 -26.67
N LYS A 187 3.67 -15.01 -26.07
CA LYS A 187 2.67 -15.86 -26.73
C LYS A 187 1.42 -15.10 -27.15
N TYR A 188 1.00 -14.14 -26.33
CA TYR A 188 -0.25 -13.38 -26.57
C TYR A 188 0.00 -11.92 -26.98
N SER A 189 1.26 -11.54 -27.22
CA SER A 189 1.65 -10.18 -27.60
C SER A 189 1.20 -9.11 -26.60
N LEU A 190 1.32 -9.38 -25.31
CA LEU A 190 0.91 -8.49 -24.23
C LEU A 190 2.07 -7.71 -23.65
N LYS A 191 1.80 -6.52 -23.11
CA LYS A 191 2.75 -5.71 -22.37
C LYS A 191 2.85 -6.19 -20.92
N ILE A 192 4.09 -6.13 -20.37
CA ILE A 192 4.35 -6.35 -18.94
C ILE A 192 4.92 -5.10 -18.33
N ILE A 193 4.34 -4.64 -17.23
CA ILE A 193 4.82 -3.55 -16.37
C ILE A 193 4.89 -4.02 -14.92
N THR A 194 5.63 -3.27 -14.08
CA THR A 194 5.65 -3.50 -12.64
C THR A 194 4.86 -2.42 -11.89
N ILE A 195 4.31 -2.77 -10.73
CA ILE A 195 3.70 -1.78 -9.81
C ILE A 195 4.75 -0.75 -9.40
N LYS A 196 6.00 -1.16 -9.21
CA LYS A 196 7.12 -0.26 -8.91
C LYS A 196 7.32 0.82 -9.97
N ASP A 197 7.28 0.45 -11.26
CA ASP A 197 7.41 1.41 -12.36
C ASP A 197 6.17 2.33 -12.44
N LEU A 198 4.97 1.78 -12.19
CA LEU A 198 3.74 2.58 -12.14
C LEU A 198 3.78 3.61 -11.00
N ILE A 199 4.26 3.23 -9.82
CA ILE A 199 4.51 4.16 -8.70
C ILE A 199 5.50 5.24 -9.11
N ALA A 200 6.65 4.86 -9.70
CA ALA A 200 7.67 5.81 -10.14
C ALA A 200 7.13 6.79 -11.20
N TYR A 201 6.29 6.31 -12.12
CA TYR A 201 5.63 7.13 -13.14
C TYR A 201 4.67 8.15 -12.50
N ARG A 202 3.83 7.71 -11.56
CA ARG A 202 2.87 8.58 -10.86
C ARG A 202 3.59 9.63 -9.99
N LEU A 203 4.63 9.22 -9.26
CA LEU A 203 5.44 10.11 -8.42
C LEU A 203 6.14 11.23 -9.20
N LYS A 204 6.39 11.05 -10.50
CA LYS A 204 6.91 12.12 -11.37
C LYS A 204 5.85 13.15 -11.75
N LYS A 205 4.56 12.77 -11.74
CA LYS A 205 3.44 13.59 -12.22
C LYS A 205 2.56 14.11 -11.11
N GLU A 206 2.53 13.45 -9.96
CA GLU A 206 1.63 13.75 -8.87
C GLU A 206 2.42 13.98 -7.57
N SER A 207 2.01 14.98 -6.79
CA SER A 207 2.50 15.19 -5.42
C SER A 207 1.38 14.90 -4.44
N LEU A 208 1.63 13.99 -3.48
CA LEU A 208 0.74 13.76 -2.34
C LEU A 208 1.01 14.72 -1.18
N ILE A 209 2.01 15.61 -1.31
CA ILE A 209 2.48 16.49 -0.25
C ILE A 209 2.54 17.94 -0.72
N GLU A 210 2.10 18.84 0.14
CA GLU A 210 2.40 20.26 0.09
C GLU A 210 3.55 20.52 1.06
N VAL A 211 4.50 21.35 0.65
CA VAL A 211 5.72 21.65 1.44
C VAL A 211 5.57 23.03 2.04
N GLY A 212 5.77 23.15 3.36
CA GLY A 212 5.76 24.44 4.06
C GLY A 212 7.16 25.06 4.19
N ASP A 213 7.24 26.13 4.97
CA ASP A 213 8.46 26.90 5.15
C ASP A 213 9.48 26.15 6.02
N GLU A 214 10.76 26.24 5.65
CA GLU A 214 11.86 25.74 6.44
C GLU A 214 12.22 26.72 7.57
N VAL A 215 12.39 26.19 8.79
CA VAL A 215 12.82 26.97 9.95
C VAL A 215 13.95 26.30 10.70
N ASP A 216 14.70 27.10 11.45
CA ASP A 216 15.72 26.62 12.39
C ASP A 216 15.07 26.10 13.66
N MET A 217 15.49 24.90 14.12
CA MET A 217 14.86 24.19 15.24
C MET A 217 15.92 23.67 16.23
N PRO A 218 16.34 24.49 17.20
CA PRO A 218 17.15 24.02 18.32
C PRO A 218 16.30 23.15 19.27
N THR A 219 16.84 21.99 19.67
CA THR A 219 16.18 21.06 20.59
C THR A 219 17.18 20.53 21.63
N ASP A 220 16.70 19.89 22.69
CA ASP A 220 17.55 19.22 23.69
C ASP A 220 18.35 18.04 23.11
N TYR A 221 17.99 17.57 21.92
CA TYR A 221 18.58 16.40 21.26
C TYR A 221 19.45 16.73 20.06
N GLY A 222 19.58 18.00 19.73
CA GLY A 222 20.37 18.50 18.63
C GLY A 222 19.75 19.72 17.96
N HIS A 223 20.47 20.26 16.97
CA HIS A 223 20.09 21.44 16.22
C HIS A 223 19.75 21.04 14.78
N PHE A 224 18.51 21.23 14.35
CA PHE A 224 17.97 20.76 13.09
C PHE A 224 17.36 21.91 12.28
N ARG A 225 17.20 21.69 10.99
CA ARG A 225 16.24 22.42 10.15
C ARG A 225 14.93 21.64 10.18
N LEU A 226 13.79 22.32 10.28
CA LEU A 226 12.47 21.71 10.31
C LEU A 226 11.68 22.17 9.10
N ILE A 227 11.10 21.21 8.36
CA ILE A 227 10.18 21.45 7.26
C ILE A 227 8.86 20.73 7.55
N PRO A 228 7.72 21.42 7.57
CA PRO A 228 6.41 20.81 7.63
C PRO A 228 5.97 20.36 6.24
N PHE A 229 5.22 19.25 6.19
CA PHE A 229 4.60 18.69 5.00
C PHE A 229 3.14 18.41 5.28
N LYS A 230 2.24 18.86 4.40
CA LYS A 230 0.83 18.55 4.49
C LYS A 230 0.45 17.48 3.48
N GLN A 231 -0.17 16.41 3.94
CA GLN A 231 -0.67 15.34 3.09
C GLN A 231 -1.94 15.78 2.38
N ALA A 232 -1.93 15.81 1.04
CA ALA A 232 -3.04 16.30 0.23
C ALA A 232 -4.34 15.51 0.41
N SER A 233 -4.23 14.20 0.74
CA SER A 233 -5.36 13.28 0.81
C SER A 233 -6.26 13.45 2.05
N ASN A 234 -5.69 13.85 3.18
CA ASN A 234 -6.38 13.88 4.47
C ASN A 234 -6.08 15.12 5.31
N GLY A 235 -5.22 16.02 4.79
CA GLY A 235 -4.82 17.25 5.46
C GLY A 235 -3.91 17.06 6.67
N LEU A 236 -3.41 15.84 6.95
CA LEU A 236 -2.49 15.61 8.05
C LEU A 236 -1.15 16.32 7.80
N GLU A 237 -0.60 16.88 8.86
CA GLU A 237 0.66 17.61 8.83
C GLU A 237 1.77 16.77 9.43
N HIS A 238 2.82 16.56 8.65
CA HIS A 238 4.01 15.78 9.00
C HIS A 238 5.21 16.71 9.09
N LEU A 239 6.28 16.26 9.74
CA LEU A 239 7.48 17.07 9.94
C LEU A 239 8.72 16.31 9.48
N ALA A 240 9.68 17.03 8.89
CA ALA A 240 11.04 16.56 8.71
C ALA A 240 12.01 17.38 9.56
N LEU A 241 12.78 16.71 10.43
CA LEU A 241 13.91 17.28 11.18
C LEU A 241 15.19 16.88 10.45
N ILE A 242 15.90 17.85 9.90
CA ILE A 242 17.00 17.67 8.94
C ILE A 242 18.30 18.15 9.55
N LYS A 243 19.36 17.34 9.47
CA LYS A 243 20.72 17.70 9.83
C LYS A 243 21.65 17.56 8.64
N GLY A 244 22.48 18.58 8.40
CA GLY A 244 23.46 18.54 7.32
C GLY A 244 22.87 18.61 5.90
N SER A 245 23.64 18.13 4.93
CA SER A 245 23.28 18.06 3.51
C SER A 245 23.88 16.81 2.87
N TRP A 246 23.34 16.38 1.73
CA TRP A 246 23.78 15.18 1.00
C TRP A 246 23.59 15.32 -0.50
N THR A 247 24.27 14.47 -1.25
CA THR A 247 24.06 14.28 -2.69
C THR A 247 23.08 13.14 -2.94
N ALA A 248 22.51 13.06 -4.14
CA ALA A 248 21.49 12.05 -4.49
C ALA A 248 21.95 10.59 -4.32
N ASP A 249 23.23 10.32 -4.54
CA ASP A 249 23.79 8.95 -4.46
C ASP A 249 24.33 8.60 -3.05
N GLU A 250 24.33 9.56 -2.13
CA GLU A 250 24.89 9.39 -0.81
C GLU A 250 23.89 8.73 0.14
N PRO A 251 24.30 7.69 0.90
CA PRO A 251 23.44 7.08 1.90
C PRO A 251 23.20 8.01 3.08
N VAL A 252 21.94 8.24 3.42
CA VAL A 252 21.51 9.14 4.48
C VAL A 252 20.97 8.35 5.66
N LEU A 253 21.32 8.73 6.89
CA LEU A 253 20.73 8.16 8.11
C LEU A 253 19.30 8.67 8.28
N VAL A 254 18.32 7.75 8.25
CA VAL A 254 16.90 8.08 8.22
C VAL A 254 16.16 7.40 9.38
N ARG A 255 15.30 8.15 10.05
CA ARG A 255 14.25 7.62 10.92
C ARG A 255 12.88 8.02 10.40
N VAL A 256 12.03 7.06 10.07
CA VAL A 256 10.59 7.30 9.89
C VAL A 256 9.89 6.96 11.19
N HIS A 257 9.41 7.97 11.90
CA HIS A 257 8.77 7.87 13.21
C HIS A 257 7.28 8.16 13.08
N SER A 258 6.42 7.23 13.50
CA SER A 258 4.98 7.48 13.61
C SER A 258 4.68 8.09 14.97
N SER A 259 3.91 9.17 15.00
CA SER A 259 3.56 9.90 16.22
C SER A 259 2.98 8.98 17.30
N CYS A 260 3.33 9.27 18.52
CA CYS A 260 2.85 8.60 19.70
C CYS A 260 2.71 9.62 20.84
N MET A 261 1.59 10.34 20.89
CA MET A 261 1.37 11.42 21.87
C MET A 261 1.68 10.98 23.30
N THR A 262 1.30 9.77 23.67
CA THR A 262 1.56 9.26 25.01
C THR A 262 3.04 9.00 25.28
N GLY A 263 3.81 8.51 24.32
CA GLY A 263 5.23 8.23 24.45
C GLY A 263 6.10 9.45 24.18
N ASP A 264 5.83 10.17 23.10
CA ASP A 264 6.69 11.25 22.62
C ASP A 264 6.54 12.53 23.45
N ILE A 265 5.30 12.84 23.92
CA ILE A 265 5.00 14.07 24.66
C ILE A 265 4.83 13.81 26.17
N LEU A 266 4.05 12.76 26.52
CA LEU A 266 3.73 12.51 27.94
C LEU A 266 4.73 11.59 28.64
N GLY A 267 5.75 11.06 27.95
CA GLY A 267 6.78 10.20 28.53
C GLY A 267 6.25 8.88 29.07
N SER A 268 5.19 8.32 28.45
CA SER A 268 4.59 7.05 28.86
C SER A 268 5.60 5.91 28.87
N LYS A 269 5.62 5.14 29.95
CA LYS A 269 6.45 3.94 30.10
C LYS A 269 5.85 2.69 29.43
N ARG A 270 4.62 2.76 28.90
CA ARG A 270 3.92 1.62 28.26
C ARG A 270 4.49 1.26 26.89
N CYS A 271 5.25 2.14 26.26
CA CYS A 271 5.88 1.93 24.94
C CYS A 271 7.33 2.44 24.96
N ASP A 272 8.00 2.25 23.84
CA ASP A 272 9.39 2.67 23.59
C ASP A 272 9.50 3.89 22.64
N CYS A 273 8.36 4.50 22.24
CA CYS A 273 8.30 5.48 21.14
C CYS A 273 9.12 6.73 21.43
N GLY A 274 8.89 7.43 22.55
CA GLY A 274 9.62 8.65 22.89
C GLY A 274 11.13 8.43 23.02
N GLU A 275 11.55 7.33 23.65
CA GLU A 275 12.99 7.02 23.75
C GLU A 275 13.60 6.72 22.37
N GLN A 276 12.87 6.05 21.47
CA GLN A 276 13.33 5.84 20.10
C GLN A 276 13.43 7.13 19.31
N LEU A 277 12.49 8.08 19.48
CA LEU A 277 12.56 9.39 18.84
C LEU A 277 13.79 10.15 19.28
N HIS A 278 14.01 10.27 20.59
CA HIS A 278 15.15 10.98 21.15
C HIS A 278 16.49 10.35 20.73
N LYS A 279 16.60 9.01 20.78
CA LYS A 279 17.81 8.30 20.31
C LYS A 279 18.07 8.51 18.81
N ALA A 280 17.02 8.55 18.00
CA ALA A 280 17.17 8.83 16.56
C ALA A 280 17.69 10.24 16.31
N MET A 281 17.13 11.25 17.00
CA MET A 281 17.60 12.64 16.91
C MET A 281 19.07 12.76 17.34
N GLN A 282 19.43 12.18 18.49
CA GLN A 282 20.82 12.18 18.99
C GLN A 282 21.79 11.45 18.05
N ALA A 283 21.38 10.32 17.45
CA ALA A 283 22.21 9.59 16.50
C ALA A 283 22.49 10.43 15.25
N ILE A 284 21.47 11.10 14.71
CA ILE A 284 21.58 11.98 13.54
C ILE A 284 22.41 13.22 13.87
N GLU A 285 22.22 13.82 15.05
CA GLU A 285 23.05 14.95 15.51
C GLU A 285 24.51 14.54 15.59
N LYS A 286 24.82 13.37 16.19
CA LYS A 286 26.18 12.85 16.32
C LYS A 286 26.83 12.54 14.98
N GLU A 287 26.05 12.00 14.02
CA GLU A 287 26.54 11.73 12.65
C GLU A 287 26.76 13.03 11.86
N GLY A 288 26.10 14.12 12.24
CA GLY A 288 26.13 15.40 11.55
C GLY A 288 25.32 15.45 10.26
N LYS A 289 24.67 14.33 9.89
CA LYS A 289 23.90 14.20 8.65
C LYS A 289 22.78 13.17 8.79
N GLY A 290 21.55 13.55 8.43
CA GLY A 290 20.42 12.65 8.45
C GLY A 290 19.07 13.36 8.60
N VAL A 291 17.99 12.57 8.65
CA VAL A 291 16.63 13.09 8.78
C VAL A 291 15.76 12.22 9.69
N VAL A 292 14.94 12.86 10.52
CA VAL A 292 13.78 12.24 11.16
C VAL A 292 12.53 12.70 10.42
N ILE A 293 11.80 11.78 9.81
CA ILE A 293 10.46 12.02 9.31
C ILE A 293 9.47 11.66 10.43
N TYR A 294 8.77 12.68 10.95
CA TYR A 294 7.76 12.52 11.99
C TYR A 294 6.37 12.51 11.36
N MET A 295 5.76 11.32 11.30
CA MET A 295 4.48 11.07 10.63
C MET A 295 3.33 11.15 11.64
N GLN A 296 2.34 11.97 11.38
CA GLN A 296 1.10 12.05 12.15
C GLN A 296 0.20 10.82 11.90
N GLN A 297 0.63 9.68 12.44
CA GLN A 297 -0.04 8.37 12.27
C GLN A 297 -0.16 7.67 13.63
N GLU A 298 -0.86 8.35 14.57
CA GLU A 298 -1.04 7.88 15.93
C GLU A 298 -1.62 6.47 16.00
N GLY A 299 -1.09 5.66 16.93
CA GLY A 299 -1.58 4.31 17.14
C GLY A 299 -1.38 3.37 15.93
N ARG A 300 -0.38 3.61 15.08
CA ARG A 300 -0.19 2.92 13.78
C ARG A 300 -1.31 3.20 12.77
N GLY A 301 -1.85 4.42 12.78
CA GLY A 301 -2.90 4.85 11.86
C GLY A 301 -4.33 4.76 12.41
N ILE A 302 -4.55 4.12 13.57
CA ILE A 302 -5.90 3.98 14.14
C ILE A 302 -6.37 5.21 14.94
N GLY A 303 -5.49 6.16 15.18
CA GLY A 303 -5.78 7.39 15.93
C GLY A 303 -5.71 7.22 17.46
N LEU A 304 -5.69 8.37 18.17
CA LEU A 304 -5.50 8.41 19.62
C LEU A 304 -6.64 7.72 20.37
N MET A 305 -7.88 7.97 20.02
CA MET A 305 -9.04 7.42 20.73
C MET A 305 -9.04 5.89 20.70
N ASN A 306 -8.84 5.30 19.52
CA ASN A 306 -8.80 3.84 19.37
C ASN A 306 -7.55 3.23 20.02
N LYS A 307 -6.42 3.93 20.01
CA LYS A 307 -5.23 3.52 20.77
C LYS A 307 -5.51 3.44 22.29
N ILE A 308 -6.22 4.40 22.86
CA ILE A 308 -6.60 4.36 24.28
C ILE A 308 -7.59 3.23 24.55
N ALA A 309 -8.54 2.97 23.64
CA ALA A 309 -9.42 1.80 23.72
C ALA A 309 -8.62 0.48 23.67
N ALA A 310 -7.62 0.39 22.78
CA ALA A 310 -6.71 -0.76 22.74
C ALA A 310 -5.92 -0.93 24.06
N TYR A 311 -5.47 0.15 24.69
CA TYR A 311 -4.85 0.09 26.02
C TYR A 311 -5.79 -0.49 27.08
N LYS A 312 -7.09 -0.16 27.03
CA LYS A 312 -8.08 -0.72 27.94
C LYS A 312 -8.25 -2.22 27.74
N LEU A 313 -8.27 -2.69 26.49
CA LEU A 313 -8.31 -4.12 26.18
C LEU A 313 -7.04 -4.85 26.62
N GLN A 314 -5.87 -4.22 26.50
CA GLN A 314 -4.60 -4.76 26.99
C GLN A 314 -4.58 -4.91 28.51
N GLU A 315 -5.20 -4.00 29.28
CA GLU A 315 -5.40 -4.13 30.72
C GLU A 315 -6.29 -5.35 31.09
N GLN A 316 -7.16 -5.76 30.17
CA GLN A 316 -8.00 -6.95 30.30
C GLN A 316 -7.32 -8.25 29.85
N GLY A 317 -6.06 -8.17 29.38
CA GLY A 317 -5.25 -9.34 29.07
C GLY A 317 -4.96 -9.57 27.58
N LEU A 318 -5.56 -8.83 26.64
CA LEU A 318 -5.23 -8.93 25.22
C LEU A 318 -3.80 -8.42 24.97
N ASP A 319 -3.18 -8.88 23.89
CA ASP A 319 -1.96 -8.25 23.41
C ASP A 319 -2.28 -7.09 22.44
N THR A 320 -1.24 -6.41 21.93
CA THR A 320 -1.43 -5.24 21.05
C THR A 320 -2.09 -5.60 19.71
N VAL A 321 -1.79 -6.78 19.16
CA VAL A 321 -2.36 -7.24 17.88
C VAL A 321 -3.82 -7.60 18.07
N ASP A 322 -4.12 -8.43 19.08
CA ASP A 322 -5.48 -8.86 19.37
C ASP A 322 -6.38 -7.69 19.79
N ALA A 323 -5.85 -6.70 20.52
CA ALA A 323 -6.61 -5.49 20.86
C ALA A 323 -7.00 -4.67 19.61
N ASN A 324 -6.10 -4.53 18.62
CA ASN A 324 -6.41 -3.84 17.38
C ASN A 324 -7.45 -4.62 16.55
N LEU A 325 -7.29 -5.94 16.43
CA LEU A 325 -8.25 -6.79 15.72
C LEU A 325 -9.64 -6.73 16.38
N HIS A 326 -9.70 -6.75 17.71
CA HIS A 326 -10.96 -6.61 18.45
C HIS A 326 -11.69 -5.28 18.18
N LEU A 327 -10.94 -4.23 17.89
CA LEU A 327 -11.47 -2.90 17.51
C LEU A 327 -11.76 -2.78 16.00
N GLY A 328 -11.59 -3.85 15.21
CA GLY A 328 -11.83 -3.85 13.77
C GLY A 328 -10.71 -3.23 12.92
N PHE A 329 -9.49 -3.10 13.46
CA PHE A 329 -8.33 -2.56 12.75
C PHE A 329 -7.31 -3.64 12.42
N LYS A 330 -6.57 -3.44 11.32
CA LYS A 330 -5.38 -4.25 11.04
C LYS A 330 -4.29 -4.01 12.09
N PRO A 331 -3.32 -4.92 12.22
CA PRO A 331 -2.15 -4.70 13.08
C PRO A 331 -1.34 -3.44 12.71
N ASP A 332 -1.38 -3.03 11.43
CA ASP A 332 -0.70 -1.85 10.90
C ASP A 332 -1.53 -1.18 9.78
N GLU A 333 -2.00 0.05 10.03
CA GLU A 333 -2.79 0.88 9.09
C GLU A 333 -1.97 2.07 8.58
N ARG A 334 -0.62 2.08 8.74
CA ARG A 334 0.21 3.20 8.34
C ARG A 334 0.32 3.36 6.82
N ASP A 335 0.34 4.62 6.40
CA ASP A 335 0.65 5.03 5.04
C ASP A 335 2.16 5.27 4.89
N TYR A 336 2.81 4.50 4.01
CA TYR A 336 4.24 4.64 3.73
C TYR A 336 4.50 5.55 2.51
N GLY A 337 3.52 5.76 1.65
CA GLY A 337 3.66 6.53 0.42
C GLY A 337 3.96 8.00 0.67
N CYS A 338 3.27 8.62 1.63
CA CYS A 338 3.52 10.01 2.03
C CYS A 338 4.96 10.17 2.57
N GLY A 339 5.38 9.30 3.48
CA GLY A 339 6.76 9.31 4.02
C GLY A 339 7.82 9.12 2.95
N ALA A 340 7.57 8.24 1.98
CA ALA A 340 8.46 8.04 0.85
C ALA A 340 8.58 9.28 -0.05
N GLN A 341 7.47 9.97 -0.32
CA GLN A 341 7.51 11.23 -1.07
C GLN A 341 8.26 12.34 -0.33
N MET A 342 8.08 12.45 0.98
CA MET A 342 8.85 13.40 1.80
C MET A 342 10.36 13.14 1.66
N LEU A 343 10.80 11.88 1.78
CA LEU A 343 12.20 11.49 1.61
C LEU A 343 12.73 11.83 0.21
N ARG A 344 11.96 11.52 -0.84
CA ARG A 344 12.34 11.87 -2.22
C ARG A 344 12.38 13.37 -2.45
N HIS A 345 11.44 14.15 -1.89
CA HIS A 345 11.47 15.61 -1.94
C HIS A 345 12.77 16.17 -1.34
N LEU A 346 13.24 15.56 -0.24
CA LEU A 346 14.51 15.91 0.40
C LEU A 346 15.74 15.39 -0.37
N GLY A 347 15.57 14.80 -1.56
CA GLY A 347 16.66 14.26 -2.41
C GLY A 347 17.28 12.97 -1.88
N ILE A 348 16.59 12.24 -0.99
CA ILE A 348 17.06 10.97 -0.44
C ILE A 348 16.59 9.84 -1.35
N HIS A 349 17.53 9.08 -1.92
CA HIS A 349 17.29 7.89 -2.71
C HIS A 349 17.88 6.64 -2.06
N LYS A 350 19.00 6.79 -1.35
CA LYS A 350 19.68 5.72 -0.60
C LYS A 350 19.68 6.06 0.88
N MET A 351 19.38 5.08 1.72
CA MET A 351 19.30 5.34 3.14
C MET A 351 19.85 4.20 4.01
N ARG A 352 20.32 4.59 5.19
CA ARG A 352 20.56 3.75 6.35
C ARG A 352 19.38 3.95 7.29
N LEU A 353 18.51 2.95 7.42
CA LEU A 353 17.23 3.12 8.11
C LEU A 353 17.31 2.73 9.58
N LEU A 354 17.08 3.68 10.47
CA LEU A 354 16.95 3.46 11.92
C LEU A 354 15.63 2.72 12.21
N THR A 355 15.69 1.40 12.29
CA THR A 355 14.51 0.56 12.52
C THR A 355 14.88 -0.81 13.11
N ASN A 356 13.94 -1.37 13.90
CA ASN A 356 13.95 -2.78 14.33
C ASN A 356 12.81 -3.55 13.65
N ASN A 357 12.07 -2.92 12.73
CA ASN A 357 10.91 -3.53 12.05
C ASN A 357 11.23 -3.80 10.57
N PRO A 358 11.37 -5.05 10.14
CA PRO A 358 11.67 -5.40 8.76
C PRO A 358 10.55 -5.02 7.78
N VAL A 359 9.28 -5.01 8.21
CA VAL A 359 8.13 -4.63 7.36
C VAL A 359 8.21 -3.17 6.89
N LYS A 360 8.81 -2.27 7.70
CA LYS A 360 9.04 -0.87 7.28
C LYS A 360 9.95 -0.76 6.06
N ARG A 361 10.88 -1.69 5.90
CA ARG A 361 11.79 -1.74 4.77
C ARG A 361 11.00 -1.95 3.47
N VAL A 362 10.22 -3.02 3.39
CA VAL A 362 9.40 -3.37 2.22
C VAL A 362 8.48 -2.20 1.83
N GLY A 363 7.85 -1.57 2.82
CA GLY A 363 6.96 -0.42 2.60
C GLY A 363 7.63 0.79 1.94
N LEU A 364 8.94 1.03 2.14
CA LEU A 364 9.67 2.15 1.55
C LEU A 364 10.33 1.78 0.21
N GLU A 365 10.86 0.55 0.09
CA GLU A 365 11.50 0.05 -1.13
C GLU A 365 10.52 0.00 -2.32
N ALA A 366 9.24 -0.32 -2.06
CA ALA A 366 8.18 -0.28 -3.06
C ALA A 366 8.03 1.11 -3.75
N TYR A 367 8.44 2.18 -3.07
CA TYR A 367 8.41 3.56 -3.61
C TYR A 367 9.75 4.01 -4.23
N GLY A 368 10.65 3.07 -4.54
CA GLY A 368 11.92 3.35 -5.21
C GLY A 368 12.98 3.99 -4.33
N LEU A 369 12.92 3.73 -3.02
CA LEU A 369 13.95 4.10 -2.05
C LEU A 369 14.84 2.88 -1.79
N GLU A 370 16.14 3.04 -1.87
CA GLU A 370 17.12 1.97 -1.63
C GLU A 370 17.55 1.97 -0.15
N ILE A 371 17.27 0.88 0.57
CA ILE A 371 17.71 0.70 1.95
C ILE A 371 18.97 -0.16 1.96
N ILE A 372 20.12 0.49 2.13
CA ILE A 372 21.42 -0.18 2.11
C ILE A 372 21.78 -0.81 3.44
N GLU A 373 21.22 -0.31 4.56
CA GLU A 373 21.52 -0.81 5.90
C GLU A 373 20.32 -0.58 6.84
N ASN A 374 20.02 -1.57 7.68
CA ASN A 374 19.14 -1.40 8.83
C ASN A 374 20.01 -1.10 10.07
N VAL A 375 19.86 0.10 10.62
CA VAL A 375 20.54 0.53 11.84
C VAL A 375 19.64 0.25 13.04
N PRO A 376 20.05 -0.60 14.01
CA PRO A 376 19.23 -0.88 15.17
C PRO A 376 18.96 0.35 16.02
N ILE A 377 17.75 0.46 16.56
CA ILE A 377 17.36 1.52 17.48
C ILE A 377 16.65 0.92 18.70
N GLU A 378 17.41 0.18 19.50
CA GLU A 378 16.89 -0.54 20.65
C GLU A 378 16.82 0.36 21.89
N VAL A 379 15.81 0.08 22.71
CA VAL A 379 15.56 0.74 23.99
C VAL A 379 15.61 -0.33 25.08
N THR A 380 16.18 -0.01 26.22
CA THR A 380 16.22 -0.92 27.37
C THR A 380 14.79 -1.18 27.87
N PRO A 381 14.35 -2.43 27.97
CA PRO A 381 13.03 -2.75 28.48
C PRO A 381 12.83 -2.27 29.92
N ASN A 382 11.61 -1.88 30.27
CA ASN A 382 11.20 -1.61 31.63
C ASN A 382 10.01 -2.52 32.04
N GLU A 383 9.64 -2.52 33.31
CA GLU A 383 8.56 -3.37 33.83
C GLU A 383 7.20 -3.16 33.15
N TYR A 384 6.93 -1.96 32.60
CA TYR A 384 5.67 -1.60 31.96
C TYR A 384 5.63 -1.93 30.47
N ASN A 385 6.78 -1.92 29.76
CA ASN A 385 6.81 -2.13 28.31
C ASN A 385 7.35 -3.50 27.88
N LEU A 386 7.87 -4.31 28.78
CA LEU A 386 8.47 -5.62 28.44
C LEU A 386 7.48 -6.52 27.66
N ARG A 387 6.22 -6.59 28.09
CA ARG A 387 5.19 -7.37 27.42
C ARG A 387 4.91 -6.83 26.01
N TYR A 388 4.84 -5.52 25.84
CA TYR A 388 4.67 -4.86 24.55
C TYR A 388 5.85 -5.14 23.59
N LEU A 389 7.09 -5.09 24.09
CA LEU A 389 8.28 -5.39 23.29
C LEU A 389 8.33 -6.87 22.89
N LYS A 390 7.93 -7.79 23.77
CA LYS A 390 7.79 -9.22 23.43
C LYS A 390 6.76 -9.43 22.32
N THR A 391 5.58 -8.80 22.40
CA THR A 391 4.59 -8.87 21.32
C THR A 391 5.15 -8.36 19.98
N LYS A 392 5.93 -7.28 20.00
CA LYS A 392 6.63 -6.80 18.78
C LYS A 392 7.58 -7.85 18.21
N GLN A 393 8.36 -8.52 19.06
CA GLN A 393 9.30 -9.55 18.65
C GLN A 393 8.58 -10.79 18.13
N ASP A 394 7.65 -11.35 18.92
CA ASP A 394 7.07 -12.67 18.69
C ASP A 394 5.99 -12.68 17.60
N ARG A 395 5.21 -11.59 17.48
CA ARG A 395 4.06 -11.51 16.59
C ARG A 395 4.19 -10.52 15.42
N MET A 396 5.19 -9.63 15.47
CA MET A 396 5.37 -8.59 14.46
C MET A 396 6.76 -8.64 13.82
N GLY A 397 7.55 -9.67 14.06
CA GLY A 397 8.83 -9.92 13.42
C GLY A 397 9.93 -8.87 13.72
N HIS A 398 9.78 -8.10 14.81
CA HIS A 398 10.81 -7.15 15.19
C HIS A 398 12.10 -7.84 15.65
N THR A 399 13.23 -7.37 15.15
CA THR A 399 14.55 -7.81 15.63
C THR A 399 14.92 -7.02 16.89
N LEU A 400 14.68 -7.62 18.06
CA LEU A 400 14.98 -7.03 19.36
C LEU A 400 15.83 -8.00 20.20
N HIS A 401 16.84 -7.49 20.91
CA HIS A 401 17.64 -8.26 21.86
C HIS A 401 17.16 -7.98 23.29
N LEU A 402 16.00 -8.57 23.63
CA LEU A 402 15.44 -8.44 24.98
C LEU A 402 16.27 -9.28 25.95
N LYS A 403 17.01 -8.65 26.85
CA LYS A 403 17.74 -9.29 27.96
C LYS A 403 16.88 -9.39 29.20
#